data_e26eefd65df290c0ab6fea218856b778
#
_entry.id   e26eefd65df290c0ab6fea218856b778
#
_cell.length_a   1.000
_cell.length_b   1.000
_cell.length_c   1.000
_cell.angle_alpha   90.00
_cell.angle_beta   90.00
_cell.angle_gamma   90.00
#
_symmetry.space_group_name_H-M   'P 1'
#
loop_
_entity.id
_entity.type
_entity.pdbx_description
1 polymer ?
#
loop_
_entity_poly.entity_id
_entity_poly.type
_entity_poly.pdbx_seq_one_letter_code
_entity_poly.pdbx_strand_id
1 'polypeptide(L)'
;FARFREEDPIKLREVAEYCIKDTLLPHKLLSKLCTLINLLEMAKATWVPLCYLVERGQQIKVFSQLTKKAREMGYLVPTIEWGQGLVDGYEGATVLEAQKGAYYTPITALDFEALYPSIMVGHNLCYSTLIMDPVYENKNLYPDLEIETFGNYKFVQNVPSLIPSILTELKQFRKQAKKDMANSTGSLKEMYNGKQLAYKISMNSVYGFTGASKGMLPCVPIASSTTMKG
;
A
#
# COMPACT_ATOMS: atom_id res chain seq x y z
N PHE A 1 38.10 -23.58 1.48
CA PHE A 1 38.79 -23.05 0.29
C PHE A 1 40.31 -23.35 0.37
N ALA A 2 41.02 -22.93 1.40
CA ALA A 2 42.48 -23.14 1.51
C ALA A 2 42.87 -24.63 1.39
N ARG A 3 42.12 -25.54 2.02
CA ARG A 3 42.36 -26.99 1.99
C ARG A 3 42.26 -27.58 0.58
N PHE A 4 41.28 -27.15 -0.25
CA PHE A 4 41.13 -27.66 -1.61
C PHE A 4 42.10 -27.04 -2.62
N ARG A 5 42.71 -25.91 -2.29
CA ARG A 5 43.65 -25.20 -3.17
C ARG A 5 44.94 -26.00 -3.35
N GLU A 6 45.39 -26.68 -2.32
CA GLU A 6 46.68 -27.38 -2.30
C GLU A 6 46.53 -28.90 -2.52
N GLU A 7 45.42 -29.49 -2.08
CA GLU A 7 45.23 -30.93 -2.04
C GLU A 7 44.43 -31.51 -3.22
N ASP A 8 43.52 -30.74 -3.86
CA ASP A 8 42.64 -31.27 -4.88
C ASP A 8 42.17 -30.20 -5.91
N PRO A 9 42.92 -30.00 -6.99
CA PRO A 9 42.55 -29.01 -8.01
C PRO A 9 41.23 -29.31 -8.73
N ILE A 10 40.73 -30.57 -8.75
CA ILE A 10 39.46 -30.94 -9.37
C ILE A 10 38.32 -30.39 -8.54
N LYS A 11 38.36 -30.58 -7.21
CA LYS A 11 37.37 -30.02 -6.30
C LYS A 11 37.40 -28.49 -6.25
N LEU A 12 38.55 -27.89 -6.41
CA LEU A 12 38.64 -26.43 -6.51
C LEU A 12 37.90 -25.92 -7.75
N ARG A 13 38.02 -26.64 -8.88
CA ARG A 13 37.23 -26.31 -10.08
C ARG A 13 35.74 -26.46 -9.87
N GLU A 14 35.27 -27.55 -9.25
CA GLU A 14 33.86 -27.74 -8.92
C GLU A 14 33.30 -26.60 -8.06
N VAL A 15 34.07 -26.17 -7.06
CA VAL A 15 33.69 -25.02 -6.21
C VAL A 15 33.62 -23.73 -7.01
N ALA A 16 34.55 -23.51 -7.95
CA ALA A 16 34.55 -22.34 -8.82
C ALA A 16 33.32 -22.33 -9.76
N GLU A 17 32.99 -23.48 -10.36
CA GLU A 17 31.82 -23.65 -11.21
C GLU A 17 30.51 -23.40 -10.42
N TYR A 18 30.46 -23.87 -9.16
CA TYR A 18 29.35 -23.60 -8.25
C TYR A 18 29.20 -22.10 -7.94
N CYS A 19 30.32 -21.41 -7.60
CA CYS A 19 30.29 -19.97 -7.35
C CYS A 19 29.84 -19.15 -8.57
N ILE A 20 30.27 -19.54 -9.78
CA ILE A 20 29.78 -18.91 -11.01
C ILE A 20 28.28 -19.12 -11.17
N LYS A 21 27.78 -20.32 -10.91
CA LYS A 21 26.36 -20.61 -10.96
C LYS A 21 25.58 -19.78 -9.97
N ASP A 22 26.04 -19.65 -8.74
CA ASP A 22 25.42 -18.85 -7.70
C ASP A 22 25.33 -17.36 -8.06
N THR A 23 26.35 -16.81 -8.72
CA THR A 23 26.32 -15.42 -9.18
C THR A 23 25.40 -15.21 -10.38
N LEU A 24 25.20 -16.22 -11.23
CA LEU A 24 24.28 -16.15 -12.37
C LEU A 24 22.81 -16.30 -11.98
N LEU A 25 22.50 -17.04 -10.90
CA LEU A 25 21.13 -17.29 -10.45
C LEU A 25 20.35 -16.00 -10.10
N PRO A 26 20.89 -15.03 -9.34
CA PRO A 26 20.23 -13.76 -9.08
C PRO A 26 19.87 -12.99 -10.35
N HIS A 27 20.77 -12.94 -11.33
CA HIS A 27 20.50 -12.30 -12.63
C HIS A 27 19.33 -12.95 -13.38
N LYS A 28 19.31 -14.29 -13.40
CA LYS A 28 18.19 -15.04 -14.01
C LYS A 28 16.87 -14.79 -13.26
N LEU A 29 16.90 -14.72 -11.92
CA LEU A 29 15.72 -14.42 -11.12
C LEU A 29 15.21 -13.00 -11.39
N LEU A 30 16.08 -12.00 -11.37
CA LEU A 30 15.71 -10.60 -11.67
C LEU A 30 15.05 -10.47 -13.05
N SER A 31 15.61 -11.16 -14.05
CA SER A 31 15.07 -11.18 -15.41
C SER A 31 13.73 -11.90 -15.48
N LYS A 32 13.62 -13.10 -14.87
CA LYS A 32 12.40 -13.91 -14.89
C LYS A 32 11.23 -13.25 -14.15
N LEU A 33 11.51 -12.54 -13.06
CA LEU A 33 10.52 -11.82 -12.26
C LEU A 33 10.24 -10.41 -12.80
N CYS A 34 10.88 -9.99 -13.89
CA CYS A 34 10.76 -8.63 -14.44
C CYS A 34 10.98 -7.55 -13.38
N THR A 35 11.89 -7.79 -12.41
CA THR A 35 12.04 -6.97 -11.19
C THR A 35 12.32 -5.51 -11.51
N LEU A 36 13.21 -5.23 -12.47
CA LEU A 36 13.56 -3.85 -12.85
C LEU A 36 12.35 -3.11 -13.42
N ILE A 37 11.58 -3.76 -14.28
CA ILE A 37 10.36 -3.18 -14.86
C ILE A 37 9.35 -2.88 -13.76
N ASN A 38 9.13 -3.84 -12.85
CA ASN A 38 8.22 -3.67 -11.72
C ASN A 38 8.63 -2.52 -10.79
N LEU A 39 9.94 -2.38 -10.51
CA LEU A 39 10.47 -1.27 -9.72
C LEU A 39 10.30 0.08 -10.44
N LEU A 40 10.56 0.15 -11.73
CA LEU A 40 10.37 1.37 -12.52
C LEU A 40 8.90 1.81 -12.54
N GLU A 41 7.97 0.89 -12.76
CA GLU A 41 6.54 1.21 -12.75
C GLU A 41 6.06 1.59 -11.34
N MET A 42 6.61 0.97 -10.29
CA MET A 42 6.34 1.38 -8.90
C MET A 42 6.88 2.79 -8.61
N ALA A 43 8.11 3.11 -9.02
CA ALA A 43 8.71 4.43 -8.85
C ALA A 43 7.85 5.52 -9.52
N LYS A 44 7.40 5.26 -10.76
CA LYS A 44 6.50 6.16 -11.49
C LYS A 44 5.15 6.33 -10.79
N ALA A 45 4.55 5.23 -10.31
CA ALA A 45 3.24 5.25 -9.67
C ALA A 45 3.25 5.99 -8.31
N THR A 46 4.37 5.94 -7.59
CA THR A 46 4.48 6.45 -6.22
C THR A 46 5.29 7.73 -6.08
N TRP A 47 5.88 8.23 -7.18
CA TRP A 47 6.67 9.46 -7.22
C TRP A 47 7.89 9.45 -6.28
N VAL A 48 8.56 8.30 -6.18
CA VAL A 48 9.77 8.14 -5.39
C VAL A 48 10.97 7.75 -6.26
N PRO A 49 12.20 8.12 -5.89
CA PRO A 49 13.41 7.63 -6.55
C PRO A 49 13.49 6.10 -6.48
N LEU A 50 14.06 5.48 -7.51
CA LEU A 50 14.18 4.03 -7.61
C LEU A 50 14.92 3.41 -6.41
N CYS A 51 15.98 4.07 -5.92
CA CYS A 51 16.75 3.62 -4.76
C CYS A 51 15.87 3.48 -3.50
N TYR A 52 14.90 4.37 -3.30
CA TYR A 52 14.00 4.30 -2.14
C TYR A 52 13.09 3.07 -2.14
N LEU A 53 12.82 2.49 -3.31
CA LEU A 53 12.03 1.25 -3.39
C LEU A 53 12.79 0.04 -2.86
N VAL A 54 14.12 0.09 -2.86
CA VAL A 54 15.01 -0.96 -2.38
C VAL A 54 15.45 -0.69 -0.94
N GLU A 55 15.79 0.56 -0.63
CA GLU A 55 16.40 0.93 0.65
C GLU A 55 15.40 1.31 1.74
N ARG A 56 14.19 1.74 1.36
CA ARG A 56 13.16 2.21 2.29
C ARG A 56 11.90 1.34 2.22
N GLY A 57 11.16 1.29 3.32
CA GLY A 57 9.91 0.54 3.42
C GLY A 57 8.75 1.15 2.60
N GLN A 58 7.55 0.61 2.78
CA GLN A 58 6.36 1.01 2.02
C GLN A 58 5.88 2.43 2.35
N GLN A 59 6.17 2.93 3.55
CA GLN A 59 5.65 4.22 4.03
C GLN A 59 6.06 5.40 3.15
N ILE A 60 7.30 5.43 2.65
CA ILE A 60 7.78 6.52 1.80
C ILE A 60 6.95 6.68 0.52
N LYS A 61 6.41 5.59 0.00
CA LYS A 61 5.57 5.59 -1.21
C LYS A 61 4.25 6.30 -0.97
N VAL A 62 3.58 5.97 0.14
CA VAL A 62 2.30 6.59 0.51
C VAL A 62 2.52 8.04 0.91
N PHE A 63 3.57 8.33 1.68
CA PHE A 63 3.93 9.70 2.08
C PHE A 63 4.17 10.60 0.88
N SER A 64 4.91 10.12 -0.13
CA SER A 64 5.16 10.87 -1.36
C SER A 64 3.87 11.18 -2.12
N GLN A 65 2.97 10.21 -2.26
CA GLN A 65 1.67 10.40 -2.91
C GLN A 65 0.78 11.39 -2.14
N LEU A 66 0.74 11.27 -0.80
CA LEU A 66 -0.01 12.21 0.05
C LEU A 66 0.52 13.63 -0.07
N THR A 67 1.86 13.81 0.01
CA THR A 67 2.49 15.13 -0.08
C THR A 67 2.24 15.78 -1.44
N LYS A 68 2.34 15.00 -2.52
CA LYS A 68 2.02 15.46 -3.87
C LYS A 68 0.58 15.93 -3.96
N LYS A 69 -0.38 15.10 -3.50
CA LYS A 69 -1.80 15.42 -3.55
C LYS A 69 -2.17 16.59 -2.64
N ALA A 70 -1.58 16.67 -1.45
CA ALA A 70 -1.73 17.80 -0.53
C ALA A 70 -1.31 19.11 -1.20
N ARG A 71 -0.15 19.12 -1.88
CA ARG A 71 0.32 20.29 -2.63
C ARG A 71 -0.65 20.69 -3.75
N GLU A 72 -1.18 19.72 -4.51
CA GLU A 72 -2.16 19.97 -5.57
C GLU A 72 -3.46 20.59 -5.04
N MET A 73 -3.89 20.18 -3.86
CA MET A 73 -5.12 20.66 -3.20
C MET A 73 -4.89 21.87 -2.26
N GLY A 74 -3.66 22.37 -2.13
CA GLY A 74 -3.33 23.53 -1.27
C GLY A 74 -3.27 23.21 0.22
N TYR A 75 -3.13 21.94 0.61
CA TYR A 75 -2.97 21.55 2.02
C TYR A 75 -1.50 21.57 2.47
N LEU A 76 -1.29 21.93 3.72
CA LEU A 76 -0.01 21.79 4.41
C LEU A 76 0.07 20.43 5.11
N VAL A 77 1.20 19.75 4.96
CA VAL A 77 1.48 18.50 5.67
C VAL A 77 2.28 18.85 6.93
N PRO A 78 1.76 18.52 8.13
CA PRO A 78 2.46 18.84 9.38
C PRO A 78 3.70 17.96 9.57
N THR A 79 4.69 18.49 10.28
CA THR A 79 5.77 17.68 10.85
C THR A 79 5.32 17.16 12.21
N ILE A 80 5.31 15.85 12.37
CA ILE A 80 4.96 15.20 13.64
C ILE A 80 6.26 14.86 14.36
N GLU A 81 6.42 15.34 15.58
CA GLU A 81 7.54 14.96 16.44
C GLU A 81 7.37 13.54 16.95
N TRP A 82 8.46 12.77 16.95
CA TRP A 82 8.46 11.40 17.43
C TRP A 82 8.03 11.35 18.92
N GLY A 83 6.98 10.58 19.19
CA GLY A 83 6.42 10.40 20.53
C GLY A 83 5.23 11.30 20.87
N GLN A 84 4.88 12.26 20.05
CA GLN A 84 3.62 12.99 20.21
C GLN A 84 2.47 12.22 19.56
N GLY A 85 1.41 11.95 20.33
CA GLY A 85 0.20 11.28 19.81
C GLY A 85 0.29 9.75 19.70
N LEU A 86 1.18 9.11 20.44
CA LEU A 86 1.16 7.65 20.63
C LEU A 86 -0.11 7.31 21.43
N VAL A 87 -1.20 7.11 20.72
CA VAL A 87 -2.38 6.45 21.29
C VAL A 87 -2.02 4.96 21.37
N ASP A 88 -2.29 4.34 22.51
CA ASP A 88 -2.29 2.88 22.63
C ASP A 88 -3.08 2.29 21.47
N GLY A 89 -2.64 1.14 20.95
CA GLY A 89 -3.14 0.55 19.73
C GLY A 89 -4.66 0.56 19.57
N TYR A 90 -5.13 0.24 18.40
CA TYR A 90 -6.56 0.10 18.10
C TYR A 90 -6.89 -1.36 17.82
N GLU A 91 -8.15 -1.71 17.98
CA GLU A 91 -8.64 -3.06 17.69
C GLU A 91 -8.55 -3.33 16.18
N GLY A 92 -7.90 -4.44 15.82
CA GLY A 92 -7.81 -4.90 14.44
C GLY A 92 -9.12 -5.52 13.95
N ALA A 93 -9.08 -6.05 12.72
CA ALA A 93 -10.24 -6.76 12.17
C ALA A 93 -10.53 -8.06 12.95
N THR A 94 -11.81 -8.38 13.09
CA THR A 94 -12.25 -9.66 13.66
C THR A 94 -11.85 -10.81 12.75
N VAL A 95 -11.10 -11.77 13.28
CA VAL A 95 -10.72 -12.99 12.55
C VAL A 95 -11.57 -14.15 13.05
N LEU A 96 -12.41 -14.68 12.18
CA LEU A 96 -13.24 -15.84 12.49
C LEU A 96 -12.41 -17.13 12.45
N GLU A 97 -12.67 -18.06 13.35
CA GLU A 97 -12.04 -19.37 13.31
C GLU A 97 -12.58 -20.18 12.12
N ALA A 98 -11.65 -20.77 11.35
CA ALA A 98 -12.02 -21.64 10.25
C ALA A 98 -12.64 -22.94 10.77
N GLN A 99 -13.75 -23.36 10.17
CA GLN A 99 -14.29 -24.71 10.38
C GLN A 99 -13.40 -25.72 9.66
N LYS A 100 -12.55 -26.41 10.42
CA LYS A 100 -11.58 -27.37 9.88
C LYS A 100 -12.28 -28.65 9.43
N GLY A 101 -11.94 -29.15 8.24
CA GLY A 101 -12.51 -30.39 7.71
C GLY A 101 -12.31 -30.53 6.22
N ALA A 102 -12.74 -31.68 5.67
CA ALA A 102 -12.86 -31.92 4.24
C ALA A 102 -14.33 -31.72 3.84
N TYR A 103 -14.57 -30.92 2.82
CA TYR A 103 -15.91 -30.58 2.35
C TYR A 103 -16.13 -31.18 0.96
N TYR A 104 -17.18 -31.97 0.80
CA TYR A 104 -17.53 -32.66 -0.46
C TYR A 104 -18.71 -31.97 -1.18
N THR A 105 -19.23 -30.89 -0.62
CA THR A 105 -20.25 -30.04 -1.24
C THR A 105 -19.59 -28.83 -1.93
N PRO A 106 -20.16 -28.31 -3.03
CA PRO A 106 -19.65 -27.09 -3.65
C PRO A 106 -19.61 -25.92 -2.66
N ILE A 107 -18.46 -25.24 -2.57
CA ILE A 107 -18.26 -24.07 -1.73
C ILE A 107 -17.90 -22.90 -2.62
N THR A 108 -18.63 -21.78 -2.48
CA THR A 108 -18.34 -20.52 -3.16
C THR A 108 -17.58 -19.60 -2.22
N ALA A 109 -16.39 -19.17 -2.62
CA ALA A 109 -15.62 -18.13 -1.92
C ALA A 109 -15.96 -16.77 -2.52
N LEU A 110 -16.40 -15.84 -1.66
CA LEU A 110 -16.63 -14.44 -2.01
C LEU A 110 -15.60 -13.56 -1.29
N ASP A 111 -15.05 -12.58 -1.99
CA ASP A 111 -14.07 -11.65 -1.46
C ASP A 111 -14.40 -10.22 -1.91
N PHE A 112 -14.16 -9.25 -1.04
CA PHE A 112 -14.35 -7.84 -1.37
C PHE A 112 -13.16 -7.32 -2.18
N GLU A 113 -13.41 -6.65 -3.29
CA GLU A 113 -12.34 -6.01 -4.05
C GLU A 113 -11.76 -4.81 -3.28
N ALA A 114 -10.51 -4.99 -2.77
CA ALA A 114 -9.79 -3.96 -2.04
C ALA A 114 -10.62 -3.39 -0.85
N LEU A 115 -11.01 -4.24 0.11
CA LEU A 115 -11.92 -3.92 1.21
C LEU A 115 -11.58 -2.58 1.90
N TYR A 116 -10.40 -2.44 2.51
CA TYR A 116 -10.02 -1.23 3.24
C TYR A 116 -9.95 0.03 2.36
N PRO A 117 -9.31 0.02 1.18
CA PRO A 117 -9.38 1.14 0.25
C PRO A 117 -10.81 1.53 -0.12
N SER A 118 -11.71 0.56 -0.31
CA SER A 118 -13.11 0.83 -0.64
C SER A 118 -13.87 1.46 0.51
N ILE A 119 -13.62 1.04 1.74
CA ILE A 119 -14.18 1.65 2.96
C ILE A 119 -13.69 3.10 3.10
N MET A 120 -12.38 3.34 2.96
CA MET A 120 -11.81 4.68 3.07
C MET A 120 -12.41 5.65 2.04
N VAL A 121 -12.67 5.17 0.82
CA VAL A 121 -13.32 5.97 -0.23
C VAL A 121 -14.80 6.16 0.06
N GLY A 122 -15.53 5.08 0.43
CA GLY A 122 -16.97 5.10 0.61
C GLY A 122 -17.43 5.94 1.81
N HIS A 123 -16.59 6.04 2.83
CA HIS A 123 -16.85 6.78 4.06
C HIS A 123 -15.96 8.02 4.24
N ASN A 124 -15.32 8.47 3.18
CA ASN A 124 -14.49 9.67 3.14
C ASN A 124 -13.46 9.76 4.30
N LEU A 125 -12.83 8.63 4.67
CA LEU A 125 -11.89 8.57 5.80
C LEU A 125 -10.54 9.17 5.41
N CYS A 126 -10.25 10.37 5.91
CA CYS A 126 -9.04 11.11 5.56
C CYS A 126 -8.59 12.04 6.70
N TYR A 127 -7.32 12.47 6.65
CA TYR A 127 -6.79 13.52 7.53
C TYR A 127 -7.55 14.83 7.40
N SER A 128 -7.95 15.19 6.17
CA SER A 128 -8.65 16.44 5.87
C SER A 128 -10.14 16.43 6.22
N THR A 129 -10.71 15.29 6.56
CA THR A 129 -12.13 15.13 6.89
C THR A 129 -12.38 14.76 8.35
N LEU A 130 -11.32 14.40 9.08
CA LEU A 130 -11.40 14.11 10.51
C LEU A 130 -11.73 15.37 11.29
N ILE A 131 -12.81 15.32 12.06
CA ILE A 131 -13.22 16.40 12.96
C ILE A 131 -12.43 16.30 14.26
N MET A 132 -11.57 17.27 14.51
CA MET A 132 -10.79 17.38 15.73
C MET A 132 -11.36 18.43 16.69
N ASP A 133 -12.05 19.44 16.17
CA ASP A 133 -12.68 20.50 16.95
C ASP A 133 -14.22 20.36 16.87
N PRO A 134 -14.92 20.21 18.02
CA PRO A 134 -16.38 20.09 18.08
C PRO A 134 -17.13 21.27 17.45
N VAL A 135 -16.48 22.39 17.22
CA VAL A 135 -17.11 23.57 16.58
C VAL A 135 -17.67 23.24 15.20
N TYR A 136 -17.05 22.31 14.47
CA TYR A 136 -17.51 21.86 13.14
C TYR A 136 -18.77 21.01 13.19
N GLU A 137 -19.19 20.54 14.38
CA GLU A 137 -20.43 19.83 14.59
C GLU A 137 -21.65 20.76 14.74
N ASN A 138 -21.39 22.05 14.92
CA ASN A 138 -22.43 23.03 15.11
C ASN A 138 -23.17 23.32 13.80
N LYS A 139 -24.35 22.75 13.66
CA LYS A 139 -25.23 22.92 12.49
C LYS A 139 -25.66 24.37 12.21
N ASN A 140 -25.60 25.25 13.21
CA ASN A 140 -25.89 26.66 13.00
C ASN A 140 -24.74 27.41 12.29
N LEU A 141 -23.49 26.96 12.49
CA LEU A 141 -22.30 27.52 11.82
C LEU A 141 -21.99 26.82 10.51
N TYR A 142 -22.23 25.51 10.44
CA TYR A 142 -21.90 24.65 9.30
C TYR A 142 -23.12 23.78 8.89
N PRO A 143 -24.20 24.37 8.36
CA PRO A 143 -25.44 23.65 8.07
C PRO A 143 -25.27 22.59 6.98
N ASP A 144 -24.33 22.78 6.05
CA ASP A 144 -24.15 21.94 4.87
C ASP A 144 -23.18 20.76 5.09
N LEU A 145 -22.54 20.67 6.27
CA LEU A 145 -21.64 19.54 6.55
C LEU A 145 -22.41 18.28 6.90
N GLU A 146 -22.16 17.23 6.12
CA GLU A 146 -22.63 15.87 6.41
C GLU A 146 -21.55 15.15 7.21
N ILE A 147 -21.89 14.65 8.40
CA ILE A 147 -20.96 14.04 9.34
C ILE A 147 -21.38 12.60 9.61
N GLU A 148 -20.45 11.66 9.44
CA GLU A 148 -20.62 10.27 9.85
C GLU A 148 -19.72 9.97 11.06
N THR A 149 -20.27 9.17 12.01
CA THR A 149 -19.60 8.83 13.27
C THR A 149 -19.16 7.38 13.27
N PHE A 150 -17.90 7.14 13.67
CA PHE A 150 -17.26 5.83 13.80
C PHE A 150 -16.68 5.69 15.21
N GLY A 151 -17.43 5.05 16.11
CA GLY A 151 -17.06 5.03 17.53
C GLY A 151 -16.91 6.43 18.11
N ASN A 152 -15.69 6.79 18.48
CA ASN A 152 -15.38 8.11 19.04
C ASN A 152 -14.96 9.14 17.98
N TYR A 153 -14.86 8.75 16.71
CA TYR A 153 -14.33 9.60 15.64
C TYR A 153 -15.41 10.02 14.67
N LYS A 154 -15.29 11.22 14.14
CA LYS A 154 -16.25 11.82 13.21
C LYS A 154 -15.54 12.32 11.97
N PHE A 155 -16.15 12.07 10.81
CA PHE A 155 -15.61 12.48 9.52
C PHE A 155 -16.66 13.19 8.68
N VAL A 156 -16.24 14.24 7.98
CA VAL A 156 -17.09 14.97 7.03
C VAL A 156 -17.18 14.17 5.73
N GLN A 157 -18.40 13.94 5.24
CA GLN A 157 -18.64 13.06 4.09
C GLN A 157 -18.66 13.79 2.75
N ASN A 158 -19.18 15.01 2.71
CA ASN A 158 -19.52 15.74 1.49
C ASN A 158 -18.45 16.73 1.02
N VAL A 159 -17.18 16.51 1.39
CA VAL A 159 -16.05 17.37 0.96
C VAL A 159 -14.99 16.54 0.24
N PRO A 160 -14.30 17.09 -0.77
CA PRO A 160 -13.15 16.44 -1.39
C PRO A 160 -12.03 16.20 -0.38
N SER A 161 -11.38 15.04 -0.49
CA SER A 161 -10.36 14.66 0.49
C SER A 161 -9.16 13.96 -0.16
N LEU A 162 -8.01 13.97 0.54
CA LEU A 162 -6.73 13.51 0.01
C LEU A 162 -6.71 12.01 -0.26
N ILE A 163 -6.95 11.19 0.77
CA ILE A 163 -6.84 9.72 0.66
C ILE A 163 -7.86 9.14 -0.33
N PRO A 164 -9.16 9.44 -0.24
CA PRO A 164 -10.15 9.00 -1.22
C PRO A 164 -9.83 9.41 -2.64
N SER A 165 -9.31 10.62 -2.87
CA SER A 165 -8.90 11.08 -4.19
C SER A 165 -7.76 10.23 -4.75
N ILE A 166 -6.69 10.01 -3.96
CA ILE A 166 -5.55 9.16 -4.34
C ILE A 166 -6.00 7.74 -4.66
N LEU A 167 -6.81 7.14 -3.79
CA LEU A 167 -7.29 5.76 -3.96
C LEU A 167 -8.16 5.61 -5.21
N THR A 168 -9.01 6.59 -5.49
CA THR A 168 -9.86 6.61 -6.68
C THR A 168 -9.02 6.72 -7.96
N GLU A 169 -8.02 7.60 -8.00
CA GLU A 169 -7.10 7.74 -9.12
C GLU A 169 -6.30 6.44 -9.35
N LEU A 170 -5.75 5.85 -8.29
CA LEU A 170 -5.01 4.58 -8.37
C LEU A 170 -5.89 3.43 -8.87
N LYS A 171 -7.16 3.37 -8.46
CA LYS A 171 -8.14 2.38 -8.94
C LYS A 171 -8.41 2.55 -10.44
N GLN A 172 -8.57 3.78 -10.91
CA GLN A 172 -8.75 4.10 -12.33
C GLN A 172 -7.51 3.71 -13.15
N PHE A 173 -6.32 4.09 -12.70
CA PHE A 173 -5.06 3.75 -13.37
C PHE A 173 -4.84 2.24 -13.43
N ARG A 174 -5.17 1.51 -12.34
CA ARG A 174 -5.12 0.05 -12.35
C ARG A 174 -6.08 -0.57 -13.35
N LYS A 175 -7.31 -0.06 -13.42
CA LYS A 175 -8.33 -0.53 -14.39
C LYS A 175 -7.84 -0.31 -15.83
N GLN A 176 -7.24 0.84 -16.11
CA GLN A 176 -6.66 1.11 -17.42
C GLN A 176 -5.48 0.19 -17.73
N ALA A 177 -4.53 0.03 -16.79
CA ALA A 177 -3.40 -0.87 -16.97
C ALA A 177 -3.81 -2.33 -17.21
N LYS A 178 -4.89 -2.81 -16.58
CA LYS A 178 -5.46 -4.14 -16.86
C LYS A 178 -6.03 -4.26 -18.27
N LYS A 179 -6.68 -3.22 -18.78
CA LYS A 179 -7.17 -3.19 -20.17
C LYS A 179 -6.02 -3.21 -21.17
N ASP A 180 -4.99 -2.39 -20.93
CA ASP A 180 -3.81 -2.33 -21.78
C ASP A 180 -3.04 -3.66 -21.77
N MET A 181 -2.96 -4.31 -20.60
CA MET A 181 -2.39 -5.65 -20.45
C MET A 181 -3.15 -6.71 -21.26
N ALA A 182 -4.48 -6.67 -21.27
CA ALA A 182 -5.31 -7.61 -22.03
C ALA A 182 -5.10 -7.47 -23.54
N ASN A 183 -4.81 -6.26 -24.01
CA ASN A 183 -4.61 -5.93 -25.43
C ASN A 183 -3.14 -6.05 -25.88
N SER A 184 -2.24 -6.50 -24.98
CA SER A 184 -0.80 -6.55 -25.25
C SER A 184 -0.26 -7.99 -25.17
N THR A 185 0.90 -8.22 -25.80
CA THR A 185 1.61 -9.51 -25.80
C THR A 185 3.09 -9.32 -25.45
N GLY A 186 3.77 -10.42 -25.10
CA GLY A 186 5.22 -10.40 -24.83
C GLY A 186 5.63 -9.44 -23.70
N SER A 187 6.74 -8.76 -23.88
CA SER A 187 7.33 -7.86 -22.87
C SER A 187 6.42 -6.69 -22.49
N LEU A 188 5.59 -6.23 -23.43
CA LEU A 188 4.64 -5.15 -23.18
C LEU A 188 3.55 -5.58 -22.20
N LYS A 189 3.07 -6.82 -22.31
CA LYS A 189 2.12 -7.42 -21.37
C LYS A 189 2.71 -7.51 -19.96
N GLU A 190 3.97 -7.93 -19.85
CA GLU A 190 4.67 -7.99 -18.56
C GLU A 190 4.85 -6.58 -17.93
N MET A 191 5.15 -5.58 -18.74
CA MET A 191 5.21 -4.19 -18.28
C MET A 191 3.88 -3.72 -17.70
N TYR A 192 2.75 -3.95 -18.40
CA TYR A 192 1.43 -3.57 -17.90
C TYR A 192 1.02 -4.39 -16.68
N ASN A 193 1.44 -5.65 -16.59
CA ASN A 193 1.26 -6.47 -15.39
C ASN A 193 1.99 -5.85 -14.19
N GLY A 194 3.26 -5.48 -14.36
CA GLY A 194 4.02 -4.77 -13.33
C GLY A 194 3.34 -3.46 -12.90
N LYS A 195 2.84 -2.69 -13.86
CA LYS A 195 2.14 -1.43 -13.63
C LYS A 195 0.85 -1.61 -12.82
N GLN A 196 -0.01 -2.58 -13.18
CA GLN A 196 -1.25 -2.82 -12.43
C GLN A 196 -0.99 -3.37 -11.02
N LEU A 197 0.09 -4.16 -10.84
CA LEU A 197 0.53 -4.64 -9.53
C LEU A 197 1.06 -3.49 -8.66
N ALA A 198 1.83 -2.57 -9.23
CA ALA A 198 2.30 -1.38 -8.54
C ALA A 198 1.14 -0.55 -7.95
N TYR A 199 0.10 -0.31 -8.75
CA TYR A 199 -1.09 0.39 -8.27
C TYR A 199 -1.84 -0.39 -7.18
N LYS A 200 -1.96 -1.74 -7.31
CA LYS A 200 -2.58 -2.58 -6.27
C LYS A 200 -1.84 -2.49 -4.95
N ILE A 201 -0.51 -2.63 -4.98
CA ILE A 201 0.34 -2.57 -3.78
C ILE A 201 0.25 -1.19 -3.13
N SER A 202 0.30 -0.12 -3.94
CA SER A 202 0.19 1.25 -3.43
C SER A 202 -1.15 1.49 -2.73
N MET A 203 -2.28 1.10 -3.33
CA MET A 203 -3.60 1.23 -2.68
C MET A 203 -3.67 0.48 -1.34
N ASN A 204 -3.20 -0.76 -1.30
CA ASN A 204 -3.27 -1.58 -0.09
C ASN A 204 -2.33 -1.09 1.02
N SER A 205 -1.30 -0.32 0.68
CA SER A 205 -0.35 0.23 1.65
C SER A 205 -0.90 1.44 2.42
N VAL A 206 -1.95 2.09 1.92
CA VAL A 206 -2.49 3.34 2.52
C VAL A 206 -3.05 3.09 3.91
N TYR A 207 -3.83 2.03 4.10
CA TYR A 207 -4.37 1.66 5.41
C TYR A 207 -3.25 1.43 6.44
N GLY A 208 -2.28 0.58 6.11
CA GLY A 208 -1.15 0.28 7.01
C GLY A 208 -0.27 1.51 7.30
N PHE A 209 -0.25 2.48 6.39
CA PHE A 209 0.45 3.75 6.61
C PHE A 209 -0.21 4.58 7.72
N THR A 210 -1.54 4.69 7.72
CA THR A 210 -2.28 5.46 8.73
C THR A 210 -2.27 4.81 10.11
N GLY A 211 -2.23 3.47 10.17
CA GLY A 211 -2.24 2.70 11.41
C GLY A 211 -0.88 2.50 12.07
N ALA A 212 0.21 2.86 11.40
CA ALA A 212 1.56 2.66 11.94
C ALA A 212 1.90 3.75 12.97
N SER A 213 1.84 3.43 14.25
CA SER A 213 2.09 4.40 15.35
C SER A 213 3.46 5.08 15.30
N LYS A 214 4.49 4.39 14.77
CA LYS A 214 5.83 4.94 14.51
C LYS A 214 6.02 5.37 13.05
N GLY A 215 4.94 5.64 12.34
CA GLY A 215 4.95 6.03 10.95
C GLY A 215 5.30 7.49 10.73
N MET A 216 5.34 7.90 9.46
CA MET A 216 5.63 9.28 9.07
C MET A 216 4.45 10.22 9.34
N LEU A 217 3.21 9.73 9.22
CA LEU A 217 1.97 10.46 9.50
C LEU A 217 0.93 9.49 10.13
N PRO A 218 1.11 9.08 11.39
CA PRO A 218 0.17 8.18 12.05
C PRO A 218 -1.18 8.87 12.28
N CYS A 219 -2.27 8.15 12.04
CA CYS A 219 -3.62 8.61 12.31
C CYS A 219 -4.51 7.42 12.70
N VAL A 220 -4.44 7.05 13.96
CA VAL A 220 -5.24 5.97 14.56
C VAL A 220 -6.75 6.13 14.29
N PRO A 221 -7.34 7.34 14.34
CA PRO A 221 -8.74 7.55 13.98
C PRO A 221 -9.13 6.98 12.62
N ILE A 222 -8.31 7.20 11.58
CA ILE A 222 -8.58 6.68 10.23
C ILE A 222 -8.48 5.14 10.22
N ALA A 223 -7.41 4.60 10.81
CA ALA A 223 -7.17 3.16 10.82
C ALA A 223 -8.23 2.41 11.60
N SER A 224 -8.58 2.87 12.81
CA SER A 224 -9.62 2.30 13.67
C SER A 224 -11.00 2.36 13.02
N SER A 225 -11.38 3.50 12.42
CA SER A 225 -12.67 3.64 11.72
C SER A 225 -12.75 2.71 10.51
N THR A 226 -11.62 2.50 9.80
CA THR A 226 -11.56 1.57 8.67
C THR A 226 -11.78 0.13 9.10
N THR A 227 -11.15 -0.33 10.19
CA THR A 227 -11.33 -1.71 10.69
C THR A 227 -12.69 -1.93 11.33
N MET A 228 -13.22 -0.91 12.03
CA MET A 228 -14.57 -0.99 12.62
C MET A 228 -15.66 -1.20 11.56
N LYS A 229 -15.48 -0.67 10.36
CA LYS A 229 -16.45 -0.77 9.26
C LYS A 229 -16.26 -2.04 8.42
N GLY A 230 -15.04 -2.60 8.38
CA GLY A 230 -14.69 -3.83 7.65
C GLY A 230 -15.06 -5.09 8.38
#